data_5a8aa56a8233a69b9505f62e9a6f5e46
#
_entry.id   5a8aa56a8233a69b9505f62e9a6f5e46
#
_cell.length_a   1.000
_cell.length_b   1.000
_cell.length_c   1.000
_cell.angle_alpha   90.00
_cell.angle_beta   90.00
_cell.angle_gamma   90.00
#
_symmetry.space_group_name_H-M   'P 1'
#
loop_
_entity.id
_entity.type
_entity.pdbx_description
1 polymer ?
#
loop_
_entity_poly.entity_id
_entity_poly.type
_entity_poly.pdbx_seq_one_letter_code
_entity_poly.pdbx_strand_id
1 'polypeptide(L)'
;MKVLMVEPGKVPYAAEIGEGLEPLQAAVGGDIQAVYPYDDPVALICNEEGKYMGLPLNRALRDDEGNIYDIVAGNFFLCGLGEEDFTDLPADLMEKYRQQFEHPEQFVRIAGKILAVKQPVPSEEQEAQRAQMAAQEAQREEMRLDDSTDLAFDLDVFLRQHSDAYADMHPDFHEEKERIADELLSGQTGKIRMRMATVIQEEHLDVEAGPLLDRIAAYEKEYGISAYSIYQLDLSDSTDDLRFMSLDWLEKKGLPVDRDNYQMVYATELSPGETLEDIYTRFNIDHPEDFKGHSLSVSDVVVLHEKGSDTAYYVDSIGFKELPDFFGGTRQPEAKRDVSLREQLDDAKKQAAKAEPKTPEKKKEPERS
;
A
#
# COMPACT_ATOMS: atom_id res chain seq x y z
N MET A 1 -25.42 -22.54 28.17
CA MET A 1 -26.54 -22.87 27.29
C MET A 1 -26.01 -23.57 26.02
N LYS A 2 -26.57 -24.74 25.67
CA LYS A 2 -26.19 -25.45 24.44
C LYS A 2 -27.02 -24.96 23.26
N VAL A 3 -26.32 -24.59 22.17
CA VAL A 3 -26.92 -23.98 20.98
C VAL A 3 -26.41 -24.65 19.72
N LEU A 4 -27.14 -24.48 18.59
CA LEU A 4 -26.64 -24.78 17.28
C LEU A 4 -26.06 -23.50 16.66
N MET A 5 -24.74 -23.42 16.55
CA MET A 5 -24.04 -22.30 15.92
C MET A 5 -24.01 -22.49 14.40
N VAL A 6 -24.31 -21.42 13.66
CA VAL A 6 -24.26 -21.38 12.19
C VAL A 6 -23.44 -20.18 11.77
N GLU A 7 -22.27 -20.43 11.21
CA GLU A 7 -21.38 -19.40 10.70
C GLU A 7 -21.42 -19.34 9.16
N PRO A 8 -21.14 -18.18 8.54
CA PRO A 8 -21.08 -18.08 7.09
C PRO A 8 -20.05 -19.04 6.47
N GLY A 9 -20.48 -19.79 5.46
CA GLY A 9 -19.63 -20.72 4.74
C GLY A 9 -19.25 -22.02 5.47
N LYS A 10 -19.73 -22.24 6.72
CA LYS A 10 -19.44 -23.45 7.51
C LYS A 10 -20.67 -24.32 7.71
N VAL A 11 -20.45 -25.57 8.06
CA VAL A 11 -21.51 -26.47 8.54
C VAL A 11 -21.90 -26.10 9.98
N PRO A 12 -23.18 -26.25 10.37
CA PRO A 12 -23.60 -26.00 11.73
C PRO A 12 -22.93 -26.94 12.73
N TYR A 13 -22.65 -26.45 13.92
CA TYR A 13 -22.05 -27.23 15.00
C TYR A 13 -22.66 -26.90 16.37
N ALA A 14 -22.66 -27.86 17.26
CA ALA A 14 -23.09 -27.65 18.65
C ALA A 14 -22.03 -26.82 19.40
N ALA A 15 -22.47 -25.78 20.08
CA ALA A 15 -21.62 -24.93 20.90
C ALA A 15 -22.22 -24.72 22.28
N GLU A 16 -21.41 -24.38 23.27
CA GLU A 16 -21.83 -23.91 24.58
C GLU A 16 -21.58 -22.41 24.69
N ILE A 17 -22.63 -21.62 24.93
CA ILE A 17 -22.59 -20.18 25.15
C ILE A 17 -22.86 -19.87 26.60
N GLY A 18 -22.17 -18.93 27.21
CA GLY A 18 -22.41 -18.47 28.58
C GLY A 18 -23.81 -17.90 28.76
N GLU A 19 -24.23 -17.74 29.98
CA GLU A 19 -25.52 -17.13 30.34
C GLU A 19 -25.41 -15.60 30.36
N GLY A 20 -26.52 -14.92 30.03
CA GLY A 20 -26.62 -13.47 30.04
C GLY A 20 -26.36 -12.83 28.66
N LEU A 21 -26.50 -11.52 28.57
CA LEU A 21 -26.50 -10.78 27.30
C LEU A 21 -25.11 -10.74 26.62
N GLU A 22 -24.04 -10.49 27.38
CA GLU A 22 -22.70 -10.35 26.83
C GLU A 22 -22.20 -11.57 26.03
N PRO A 23 -22.34 -12.84 26.53
CA PRO A 23 -21.98 -14.01 25.76
C PRO A 23 -22.80 -14.19 24.49
N LEU A 24 -24.09 -13.82 24.50
CA LEU A 24 -24.94 -13.88 23.30
C LEU A 24 -24.51 -12.86 22.25
N GLN A 25 -24.21 -11.63 22.69
CA GLN A 25 -23.66 -10.57 21.81
C GLN A 25 -22.31 -10.97 21.23
N ALA A 26 -21.44 -11.53 22.05
CA ALA A 26 -20.13 -12.02 21.58
C ALA A 26 -20.27 -13.12 20.50
N ALA A 27 -21.24 -14.02 20.62
CA ALA A 27 -21.46 -15.10 19.67
C ALA A 27 -21.89 -14.59 18.28
N VAL A 28 -22.65 -13.49 18.21
CA VAL A 28 -23.13 -12.91 16.93
C VAL A 28 -22.34 -11.68 16.50
N GLY A 29 -21.42 -11.20 17.33
CA GLY A 29 -20.54 -10.05 17.01
C GLY A 29 -21.22 -8.69 17.08
N GLY A 30 -22.15 -8.48 18.04
CA GLY A 30 -22.85 -7.20 18.25
C GLY A 30 -24.19 -7.36 18.93
N ASP A 31 -25.04 -6.33 18.85
CA ASP A 31 -26.38 -6.36 19.44
C ASP A 31 -27.22 -7.49 18.85
N ILE A 32 -28.00 -8.14 19.71
CA ILE A 32 -28.77 -9.33 19.33
C ILE A 32 -30.18 -8.99 18.88
N GLN A 33 -30.62 -9.69 17.84
CA GLN A 33 -32.02 -9.78 17.45
C GLN A 33 -32.49 -11.24 17.58
N ALA A 34 -33.60 -11.46 18.27
CA ALA A 34 -34.28 -12.76 18.34
C ALA A 34 -35.38 -12.80 17.29
N VAL A 35 -35.37 -13.80 16.43
CA VAL A 35 -36.42 -14.07 15.47
C VAL A 35 -36.97 -15.49 15.64
N TYR A 36 -38.23 -15.67 15.31
CA TYR A 36 -38.98 -16.90 15.55
C TYR A 36 -39.55 -17.43 14.22
N PRO A 37 -38.70 -17.94 13.34
CA PRO A 37 -39.09 -18.29 11.97
C PRO A 37 -39.75 -19.69 11.87
N TYR A 38 -39.89 -20.41 12.98
CA TYR A 38 -40.34 -21.81 13.04
C TYR A 38 -41.45 -22.00 14.03
N ASP A 39 -42.31 -23.03 13.79
CA ASP A 39 -43.35 -23.43 14.73
C ASP A 39 -42.79 -24.16 15.97
N ASP A 40 -41.57 -24.68 15.90
CA ASP A 40 -40.88 -25.29 17.06
C ASP A 40 -40.56 -24.26 18.15
N PRO A 41 -40.44 -24.66 19.43
CA PRO A 41 -40.08 -23.76 20.52
C PRO A 41 -38.59 -23.40 20.48
N VAL A 42 -38.14 -22.72 19.41
CA VAL A 42 -36.77 -22.27 19.18
C VAL A 42 -36.73 -20.79 18.84
N ALA A 43 -35.67 -20.12 19.28
CA ALA A 43 -35.32 -18.81 18.82
C ALA A 43 -34.07 -18.88 17.90
N LEU A 44 -34.07 -18.10 16.85
CA LEU A 44 -32.88 -17.80 16.04
C LEU A 44 -32.35 -16.44 16.52
N ILE A 45 -31.13 -16.42 17.03
CA ILE A 45 -30.46 -15.22 17.54
C ILE A 45 -29.38 -14.82 16.55
N CYS A 46 -29.45 -13.59 16.04
CA CYS A 46 -28.50 -13.04 15.09
C CYS A 46 -28.09 -11.60 15.45
N ASN A 47 -27.13 -11.04 14.74
CA ASN A 47 -26.76 -9.64 14.87
C ASN A 47 -27.87 -8.75 14.30
N GLU A 48 -28.39 -7.79 15.09
CA GLU A 48 -29.46 -6.89 14.70
C GLU A 48 -29.09 -6.00 13.50
N GLU A 49 -27.85 -5.51 13.47
CA GLU A 49 -27.34 -4.63 12.44
C GLU A 49 -26.46 -5.33 11.39
N GLY A 50 -26.38 -6.65 11.40
CA GLY A 50 -25.43 -7.41 10.58
C GLY A 50 -25.48 -7.09 9.10
N LYS A 51 -26.65 -6.80 8.53
CA LYS A 51 -26.78 -6.37 7.13
C LYS A 51 -26.26 -4.96 6.89
N TYR A 52 -26.50 -4.04 7.83
CA TYR A 52 -26.01 -2.65 7.76
C TYR A 52 -24.49 -2.56 7.96
N MET A 53 -23.94 -3.45 8.78
CA MET A 53 -22.50 -3.60 9.00
C MET A 53 -21.78 -4.28 7.81
N GLY A 54 -22.52 -4.80 6.83
CA GLY A 54 -21.95 -5.52 5.70
C GLY A 54 -21.38 -6.90 6.06
N LEU A 55 -21.86 -7.53 7.15
CA LEU A 55 -21.41 -8.87 7.51
C LEU A 55 -21.73 -9.87 6.39
N PRO A 56 -20.94 -10.93 6.23
CA PRO A 56 -21.15 -11.95 5.22
C PRO A 56 -22.55 -12.55 5.30
N LEU A 57 -23.26 -12.67 4.18
CA LEU A 57 -24.56 -13.34 4.14
C LEU A 57 -24.39 -14.83 4.47
N ASN A 58 -25.26 -15.37 5.33
CA ASN A 58 -25.10 -16.71 5.91
C ASN A 58 -26.10 -17.72 5.36
N ARG A 59 -27.37 -17.60 5.74
CA ARG A 59 -28.45 -18.50 5.34
C ARG A 59 -29.72 -17.72 5.02
N ALA A 60 -30.47 -18.18 4.03
CA ALA A 60 -31.78 -17.66 3.71
C ALA A 60 -32.85 -18.25 4.64
N LEU A 61 -33.74 -17.40 5.14
CA LEU A 61 -34.96 -17.79 5.80
C LEU A 61 -36.08 -17.95 4.76
N ARG A 62 -36.79 -19.06 4.81
CA ARG A 62 -37.80 -19.43 3.82
C ARG A 62 -39.14 -19.67 4.49
N ASP A 63 -40.19 -19.32 3.76
CA ASP A 63 -41.56 -19.70 4.11
C ASP A 63 -41.85 -21.19 3.78
N ASP A 64 -43.04 -21.66 4.11
CA ASP A 64 -43.49 -23.04 3.87
C ASP A 64 -43.53 -23.38 2.37
N GLU A 65 -43.60 -22.38 1.50
CA GLU A 65 -43.57 -22.53 0.04
C GLU A 65 -42.14 -22.58 -0.52
N GLY A 66 -41.12 -22.33 0.34
CA GLY A 66 -39.71 -22.29 -0.02
C GLY A 66 -39.23 -20.94 -0.56
N ASN A 67 -40.08 -19.92 -0.54
CA ASN A 67 -39.69 -18.57 -0.96
C ASN A 67 -38.77 -17.92 0.11
N ILE A 68 -37.74 -17.23 -0.34
CA ILE A 68 -36.86 -16.48 0.54
C ILE A 68 -37.58 -15.20 0.94
N TYR A 69 -37.85 -15.02 2.23
CA TYR A 69 -38.39 -13.78 2.77
C TYR A 69 -37.36 -12.95 3.53
N ASP A 70 -36.29 -13.59 4.02
CA ASP A 70 -35.17 -12.88 4.63
C ASP A 70 -33.87 -13.66 4.48
N ILE A 71 -32.70 -12.99 4.77
CA ILE A 71 -31.37 -13.57 4.75
C ILE A 71 -30.64 -13.08 6.01
N VAL A 72 -30.09 -14.02 6.78
CA VAL A 72 -29.28 -13.70 7.95
C VAL A 72 -27.88 -13.33 7.51
N ALA A 73 -27.32 -12.23 8.06
CA ALA A 73 -25.95 -11.80 7.84
C ALA A 73 -25.13 -12.00 9.15
N GLY A 74 -23.89 -12.45 9.01
CA GLY A 74 -23.03 -12.78 10.14
C GLY A 74 -23.35 -14.13 10.78
N ASN A 75 -22.81 -14.37 11.96
CA ASN A 75 -23.08 -15.55 12.74
C ASN A 75 -24.49 -15.49 13.31
N PHE A 76 -25.12 -16.65 13.44
CA PHE A 76 -26.34 -16.81 14.21
C PHE A 76 -26.34 -18.15 14.94
N PHE A 77 -27.19 -18.27 15.93
CA PHE A 77 -27.40 -19.55 16.59
C PHE A 77 -28.88 -19.81 16.89
N LEU A 78 -29.22 -21.08 17.04
CA LEU A 78 -30.54 -21.50 17.53
C LEU A 78 -30.43 -21.98 18.95
N CYS A 79 -31.38 -21.57 19.78
CA CYS A 79 -31.54 -21.98 21.18
C CYS A 79 -32.98 -22.35 21.44
N GLY A 80 -33.23 -23.07 22.54
CA GLY A 80 -34.56 -23.40 23.02
C GLY A 80 -35.23 -22.19 23.67
N LEU A 81 -36.57 -22.24 23.74
CA LEU A 81 -37.38 -21.27 24.46
C LEU A 81 -37.84 -21.88 25.80
N GLY A 82 -37.45 -21.21 26.91
CA GLY A 82 -37.96 -21.49 28.25
C GLY A 82 -39.19 -20.63 28.58
N GLU A 83 -39.63 -20.68 29.86
CA GLU A 83 -40.78 -19.89 30.31
C GLU A 83 -40.49 -18.38 30.37
N GLU A 84 -39.25 -18.00 30.71
CA GLU A 84 -38.82 -16.59 30.87
C GLU A 84 -37.55 -16.25 30.08
N ASP A 85 -36.71 -17.26 29.76
CA ASP A 85 -35.41 -17.07 29.14
C ASP A 85 -35.09 -18.08 28.02
N PHE A 86 -34.02 -17.83 27.25
CA PHE A 86 -33.47 -18.81 26.34
C PHE A 86 -32.86 -20.00 27.09
N THR A 87 -33.03 -21.20 26.55
CA THR A 87 -32.54 -22.43 27.16
C THR A 87 -31.72 -23.26 26.19
N ASP A 88 -31.21 -24.39 26.66
CA ASP A 88 -30.56 -25.38 25.79
C ASP A 88 -31.47 -25.78 24.63
N LEU A 89 -30.91 -25.83 23.44
CA LEU A 89 -31.63 -26.40 22.28
C LEU A 89 -31.81 -27.91 22.48
N PRO A 90 -33.07 -28.44 22.48
CA PRO A 90 -33.33 -29.87 22.61
C PRO A 90 -32.57 -30.68 21.54
N ALA A 91 -32.12 -31.90 21.92
CA ALA A 91 -31.25 -32.70 21.05
C ALA A 91 -31.91 -33.10 19.70
N ASP A 92 -33.20 -33.33 19.69
CA ASP A 92 -33.98 -33.63 18.50
C ASP A 92 -34.10 -32.41 17.58
N LEU A 93 -34.29 -31.21 18.11
CA LEU A 93 -34.30 -29.95 17.36
C LEU A 93 -32.90 -29.56 16.94
N MET A 94 -31.88 -29.87 17.74
CA MET A 94 -30.46 -29.67 17.35
C MET A 94 -30.16 -30.45 16.06
N GLU A 95 -30.54 -31.71 15.98
CA GLU A 95 -30.29 -32.53 14.79
C GLU A 95 -31.15 -32.10 13.59
N LYS A 96 -32.44 -31.75 13.82
CA LYS A 96 -33.34 -31.22 12.79
C LYS A 96 -32.75 -30.00 12.12
N TYR A 97 -32.34 -29.00 12.91
CA TYR A 97 -31.82 -27.74 12.35
C TYR A 97 -30.40 -27.85 11.86
N ARG A 98 -29.59 -28.79 12.43
CA ARG A 98 -28.29 -29.11 11.86
C ARG A 98 -28.41 -29.59 10.40
N GLN A 99 -29.37 -30.47 10.11
CA GLN A 99 -29.65 -30.95 8.74
C GLN A 99 -30.24 -29.85 7.86
N GLN A 100 -31.11 -29.00 8.40
CA GLN A 100 -31.73 -27.91 7.67
C GLN A 100 -30.68 -26.92 7.14
N PHE A 101 -29.69 -26.58 7.96
CA PHE A 101 -28.63 -25.62 7.66
C PHE A 101 -27.31 -26.26 7.25
N GLU A 102 -27.25 -27.56 7.05
CA GLU A 102 -26.03 -28.33 6.72
C GLU A 102 -25.24 -27.70 5.57
N HIS A 103 -25.94 -27.28 4.52
CA HIS A 103 -25.29 -26.69 3.35
C HIS A 103 -25.12 -25.18 3.50
N PRO A 104 -23.89 -24.66 3.44
CA PRO A 104 -23.67 -23.22 3.27
C PRO A 104 -24.35 -22.69 2.03
N GLU A 105 -24.74 -21.42 2.04
CA GLU A 105 -25.41 -20.78 0.90
C GLU A 105 -24.57 -19.62 0.35
N GLN A 106 -24.50 -19.55 -0.97
CA GLN A 106 -23.95 -18.41 -1.69
C GLN A 106 -25.09 -17.61 -2.33
N PHE A 107 -25.03 -16.29 -2.19
CA PHE A 107 -26.07 -15.40 -2.68
C PHE A 107 -25.61 -14.69 -3.95
N VAL A 108 -26.37 -14.86 -5.02
CA VAL A 108 -26.12 -14.21 -6.32
C VAL A 108 -27.33 -13.36 -6.70
N ARG A 109 -27.09 -12.17 -7.24
CA ARG A 109 -28.15 -11.31 -7.74
C ARG A 109 -28.26 -11.48 -9.25
N ILE A 110 -29.41 -11.98 -9.72
CA ILE A 110 -29.70 -12.13 -11.14
C ILE A 110 -31.03 -11.42 -11.46
N ALA A 111 -31.00 -10.51 -12.42
CA ALA A 111 -32.17 -9.72 -12.84
C ALA A 111 -32.92 -9.04 -11.66
N GLY A 112 -32.17 -8.53 -10.67
CA GLY A 112 -32.71 -7.85 -9.48
C GLY A 112 -33.25 -8.78 -8.37
N LYS A 113 -33.27 -10.10 -8.58
CA LYS A 113 -33.64 -11.10 -7.57
C LYS A 113 -32.41 -11.71 -6.93
N ILE A 114 -32.50 -11.96 -5.62
CA ILE A 114 -31.47 -12.70 -4.90
C ILE A 114 -31.80 -14.18 -4.95
N LEU A 115 -30.84 -14.98 -5.38
CA LEU A 115 -30.90 -16.43 -5.38
C LEU A 115 -29.91 -16.95 -4.36
N ALA A 116 -30.35 -17.86 -3.47
CA ALA A 116 -29.48 -18.59 -2.56
C ALA A 116 -29.15 -19.95 -3.18
N VAL A 117 -27.86 -20.17 -3.43
CA VAL A 117 -27.35 -21.41 -4.02
C VAL A 117 -26.66 -22.21 -2.93
N LYS A 118 -27.20 -23.40 -2.63
CA LYS A 118 -26.57 -24.32 -1.66
C LYS A 118 -25.20 -24.75 -2.16
N GLN A 119 -24.20 -24.60 -1.31
CA GLN A 119 -22.84 -25.05 -1.56
C GLN A 119 -22.67 -26.49 -1.05
N PRO A 120 -21.76 -27.28 -1.64
CA PRO A 120 -21.39 -28.57 -1.06
C PRO A 120 -20.81 -28.34 0.34
N VAL A 121 -21.06 -29.31 1.24
CA VAL A 121 -20.41 -29.32 2.56
C VAL A 121 -18.89 -29.35 2.35
N PRO A 122 -18.12 -28.40 2.90
CA PRO A 122 -16.67 -28.43 2.78
C PRO A 122 -16.10 -29.69 3.39
N SER A 123 -15.12 -30.30 2.73
CA SER A 123 -14.40 -31.43 3.36
C SER A 123 -13.52 -30.91 4.51
N GLU A 124 -13.16 -31.80 5.45
CA GLU A 124 -12.22 -31.46 6.54
C GLU A 124 -10.91 -30.86 6.01
N GLU A 125 -10.42 -31.32 4.85
CA GLU A 125 -9.22 -30.76 4.18
C GLU A 125 -9.45 -29.31 3.70
N GLN A 126 -10.64 -29.00 3.17
CA GLN A 126 -10.99 -27.66 2.70
C GLN A 126 -11.15 -26.69 3.88
N GLU A 127 -11.73 -27.16 4.99
CA GLU A 127 -11.82 -26.36 6.22
C GLU A 127 -10.44 -26.09 6.84
N ALA A 128 -9.58 -27.09 6.89
CA ALA A 128 -8.21 -26.95 7.34
C ALA A 128 -7.41 -25.97 6.47
N GLN A 129 -7.55 -26.05 5.14
CA GLN A 129 -6.91 -25.11 4.23
C GLN A 129 -7.40 -23.67 4.43
N ARG A 130 -8.71 -23.47 4.60
CA ARG A 130 -9.29 -22.14 4.88
C ARG A 130 -8.76 -21.58 6.21
N ALA A 131 -8.73 -22.40 7.24
CA ALA A 131 -8.20 -22.00 8.56
C ALA A 131 -6.70 -21.64 8.47
N GLN A 132 -5.92 -22.41 7.70
CA GLN A 132 -4.50 -22.11 7.47
C GLN A 132 -4.30 -20.81 6.69
N MET A 133 -5.09 -20.56 5.64
CA MET A 133 -5.03 -19.30 4.89
C MET A 133 -5.40 -18.10 5.77
N ALA A 134 -6.46 -18.21 6.57
CA ALA A 134 -6.85 -17.15 7.49
C ALA A 134 -5.79 -16.86 8.56
N ALA A 135 -5.13 -17.90 9.09
CA ALA A 135 -4.03 -17.74 10.03
C ALA A 135 -2.80 -17.06 9.38
N GLN A 136 -2.48 -17.41 8.13
CA GLN A 136 -1.40 -16.77 7.37
C GLN A 136 -1.70 -15.28 7.08
N GLU A 137 -2.95 -14.98 6.74
CA GLU A 137 -3.38 -13.60 6.50
C GLU A 137 -3.30 -12.74 7.77
N ALA A 138 -3.79 -13.27 8.90
CA ALA A 138 -3.68 -12.61 10.20
C ALA A 138 -2.21 -12.37 10.62
N GLN A 139 -1.35 -13.36 10.41
CA GLN A 139 0.09 -13.21 10.68
C GLN A 139 0.75 -12.16 9.78
N ARG A 140 0.31 -12.07 8.51
CA ARG A 140 0.82 -11.05 7.58
C ARG A 140 0.37 -9.65 7.97
N GLU A 141 -0.87 -9.49 8.44
CA GLU A 141 -1.38 -8.22 8.96
C GLU A 141 -0.63 -7.77 10.22
N GLU A 142 -0.37 -8.68 11.15
CA GLU A 142 0.43 -8.40 12.36
C GLU A 142 1.85 -7.96 11.98
N MET A 143 2.50 -8.68 11.08
CA MET A 143 3.85 -8.32 10.58
C MET A 143 3.84 -6.93 9.92
N ARG A 144 2.82 -6.63 9.12
CA ARG A 144 2.68 -5.32 8.48
C ARG A 144 2.52 -4.19 9.50
N LEU A 145 1.79 -4.43 10.59
CA LEU A 145 1.65 -3.45 11.68
C LEU A 145 2.99 -3.18 12.37
N ASP A 146 3.76 -4.22 12.66
CA ASP A 146 5.08 -4.09 13.27
C ASP A 146 6.05 -3.35 12.35
N ASP A 147 6.15 -3.75 11.09
CA ASP A 147 7.00 -3.10 10.09
C ASP A 147 6.63 -1.62 9.88
N SER A 148 5.32 -1.31 9.87
CA SER A 148 4.85 0.08 9.76
C SER A 148 5.25 0.91 10.95
N THR A 149 5.13 0.35 12.16
CA THR A 149 5.46 1.04 13.42
C THR A 149 6.96 1.31 13.53
N ASP A 150 7.80 0.34 13.16
CA ASP A 150 9.26 0.45 13.19
C ASP A 150 9.77 1.44 12.14
N LEU A 151 9.22 1.37 10.92
CA LEU A 151 9.58 2.31 9.86
C LEU A 151 9.11 3.73 10.19
N ALA A 152 7.91 3.90 10.75
CA ALA A 152 7.38 5.20 11.17
C ALA A 152 8.24 5.84 12.26
N PHE A 153 8.74 5.05 13.22
CA PHE A 153 9.66 5.54 14.25
C PHE A 153 10.92 6.11 13.63
N ASP A 154 11.58 5.38 12.74
CA ASP A 154 12.84 5.82 12.14
C ASP A 154 12.66 7.03 11.22
N LEU A 155 11.53 7.09 10.50
CA LEU A 155 11.16 8.23 9.67
C LEU A 155 10.95 9.50 10.50
N ASP A 156 10.17 9.44 11.58
CA ASP A 156 9.92 10.60 12.43
C ASP A 156 11.20 11.06 13.14
N VAL A 157 12.03 10.12 13.62
CA VAL A 157 13.34 10.45 14.21
C VAL A 157 14.23 11.16 13.21
N PHE A 158 14.33 10.67 11.97
CA PHE A 158 15.13 11.30 10.94
C PHE A 158 14.65 12.71 10.61
N LEU A 159 13.34 12.87 10.37
CA LEU A 159 12.74 14.17 10.03
C LEU A 159 12.97 15.21 11.13
N ARG A 160 12.78 14.84 12.40
CA ARG A 160 13.02 15.73 13.55
C ARG A 160 14.51 16.05 13.76
N GLN A 161 15.38 15.09 13.50
CA GLN A 161 16.81 15.29 13.66
C GLN A 161 17.38 16.29 12.65
N HIS A 162 16.77 16.39 11.49
CA HIS A 162 17.27 17.18 10.36
C HIS A 162 16.43 18.41 10.03
N SER A 163 15.25 18.60 10.68
CA SER A 163 14.41 19.78 10.45
C SER A 163 13.74 20.25 11.73
N ASP A 164 14.23 21.39 12.24
CA ASP A 164 13.60 22.07 13.38
C ASP A 164 12.15 22.51 13.02
N ALA A 165 11.93 22.96 11.78
CA ALA A 165 10.61 23.34 11.29
C ALA A 165 9.62 22.18 11.32
N TYR A 166 10.06 20.96 10.96
CA TYR A 166 9.24 19.77 11.07
C TYR A 166 8.94 19.43 12.55
N ALA A 167 9.93 19.50 13.42
CA ALA A 167 9.75 19.23 14.85
C ALA A 167 8.79 20.24 15.51
N ASP A 168 8.85 21.51 15.12
CA ASP A 168 7.96 22.56 15.61
C ASP A 168 6.51 22.40 15.11
N MET A 169 6.33 21.94 13.87
CA MET A 169 4.98 21.67 13.31
C MET A 169 4.34 20.42 13.92
N HIS A 170 5.12 19.46 14.36
CA HIS A 170 4.67 18.17 14.92
C HIS A 170 5.25 17.96 16.33
N PRO A 171 4.82 18.74 17.35
CA PRO A 171 5.44 18.72 18.67
C PRO A 171 5.23 17.41 19.44
N ASP A 172 4.15 16.68 19.18
CA ASP A 172 3.89 15.39 19.79
C ASP A 172 4.49 14.25 18.95
N PHE A 173 5.56 13.66 19.50
CA PHE A 173 6.26 12.55 18.86
C PHE A 173 5.38 11.30 18.73
N HIS A 174 4.52 11.02 19.69
CA HIS A 174 3.70 9.83 19.68
C HIS A 174 2.58 9.92 18.64
N GLU A 175 1.89 11.05 18.60
CA GLU A 175 0.83 11.32 17.62
C GLU A 175 1.39 11.30 16.19
N GLU A 176 2.55 11.91 15.96
CA GLU A 176 3.15 11.96 14.63
C GLU A 176 3.62 10.60 14.15
N LYS A 177 4.26 9.81 15.02
CA LYS A 177 4.66 8.44 14.71
C LYS A 177 3.44 7.57 14.35
N GLU A 178 2.34 7.66 15.12
CA GLU A 178 1.11 6.93 14.81
C GLU A 178 0.54 7.36 13.46
N ARG A 179 0.54 8.66 13.15
CA ARG A 179 0.08 9.17 11.86
C ARG A 179 0.90 8.63 10.69
N ILE A 180 2.24 8.57 10.82
CA ILE A 180 3.10 7.99 9.79
C ILE A 180 2.84 6.48 9.65
N ALA A 181 2.65 5.76 10.75
CA ALA A 181 2.32 4.35 10.72
C ALA A 181 0.98 4.09 10.02
N ASP A 182 -0.05 4.89 10.29
CA ASP A 182 -1.36 4.80 9.63
C ASP A 182 -1.26 5.10 8.11
N GLU A 183 -0.43 6.07 7.71
CA GLU A 183 -0.17 6.34 6.29
C GLU A 183 0.53 5.15 5.61
N LEU A 184 1.49 4.49 6.27
CA LEU A 184 2.12 3.27 5.77
C LEU A 184 1.11 2.13 5.65
N LEU A 185 0.29 1.91 6.68
CA LEU A 185 -0.75 0.87 6.70
C LEU A 185 -1.81 1.10 5.62
N SER A 186 -2.19 2.35 5.37
CA SER A 186 -3.13 2.71 4.29
C SER A 186 -2.49 2.80 2.90
N GLY A 187 -1.19 2.53 2.78
CA GLY A 187 -0.46 2.55 1.51
C GLY A 187 -0.08 3.94 1.01
N GLN A 188 -0.21 4.97 1.84
CA GLN A 188 0.05 6.37 1.47
C GLN A 188 1.55 6.72 1.53
N THR A 189 2.39 5.90 0.92
CA THR A 189 3.85 6.08 0.91
C THR A 189 4.30 7.31 0.11
N GLY A 190 3.50 7.75 -0.85
CA GLY A 190 3.76 8.99 -1.60
C GLY A 190 3.84 10.22 -0.70
N LYS A 191 2.94 10.37 0.28
CA LYS A 191 3.00 11.46 1.25
C LYS A 191 4.27 11.43 2.10
N ILE A 192 4.71 10.25 2.48
CA ILE A 192 5.95 10.04 3.23
C ILE A 192 7.15 10.45 2.37
N ARG A 193 7.19 10.01 1.10
CA ARG A 193 8.23 10.39 0.14
C ARG A 193 8.29 11.90 -0.06
N MET A 194 7.14 12.59 -0.12
CA MET A 194 7.09 14.04 -0.24
C MET A 194 7.67 14.76 0.99
N ARG A 195 7.34 14.30 2.21
CA ARG A 195 7.92 14.86 3.45
C ARG A 195 9.43 14.64 3.53
N MET A 196 9.88 13.43 3.21
CA MET A 196 11.31 13.11 3.15
C MET A 196 12.02 14.01 2.13
N ALA A 197 11.46 14.16 0.92
CA ALA A 197 12.06 14.98 -0.13
C ALA A 197 12.22 16.44 0.28
N THR A 198 11.25 17.02 1.00
CA THR A 198 11.33 18.39 1.51
C THR A 198 12.57 18.57 2.40
N VAL A 199 12.73 17.72 3.41
CA VAL A 199 13.87 17.80 4.35
C VAL A 199 15.20 17.47 3.67
N ILE A 200 15.22 16.45 2.79
CA ILE A 200 16.42 16.05 2.04
C ILE A 200 16.91 17.22 1.16
N GLN A 201 16.01 17.90 0.47
CA GLN A 201 16.37 19.01 -0.44
C GLN A 201 16.81 20.26 0.31
N GLU A 202 16.13 20.61 1.40
CA GLU A 202 16.49 21.79 2.22
C GLU A 202 17.86 21.63 2.90
N GLU A 203 18.20 20.43 3.36
CA GLU A 203 19.40 20.15 4.16
C GLU A 203 20.50 19.39 3.38
N HIS A 204 20.27 19.08 2.09
CA HIS A 204 21.22 18.35 1.22
C HIS A 204 21.62 16.96 1.75
N LEU A 205 20.64 16.15 2.16
CA LEU A 205 20.82 14.87 2.86
C LEU A 205 20.66 13.62 1.97
N ASP A 206 20.95 13.70 0.68
CA ASP A 206 20.74 12.59 -0.25
C ASP A 206 21.45 11.29 0.14
N VAL A 207 22.62 11.40 0.73
CA VAL A 207 23.42 10.24 1.18
C VAL A 207 22.87 9.67 2.49
N GLU A 208 22.59 10.52 3.45
CA GLU A 208 22.12 10.15 4.80
C GLU A 208 20.71 9.54 4.75
N ALA A 209 19.86 10.05 3.88
CA ALA A 209 18.49 9.56 3.70
C ALA A 209 18.41 8.24 2.88
N GLY A 210 19.46 7.92 2.14
CA GLY A 210 19.48 6.74 1.26
C GLY A 210 19.00 5.45 1.93
N PRO A 211 19.54 5.03 3.08
CA PRO A 211 19.10 3.81 3.76
C PRO A 211 17.61 3.82 4.14
N LEU A 212 17.05 4.97 4.47
CA LEU A 212 15.66 5.09 4.86
C LEU A 212 14.72 5.07 3.65
N LEU A 213 15.14 5.68 2.54
CA LEU A 213 14.43 5.58 1.26
C LEU A 213 14.43 4.13 0.73
N ASP A 214 15.53 3.38 0.92
CA ASP A 214 15.61 1.96 0.59
C ASP A 214 14.63 1.12 1.44
N ARG A 215 14.44 1.46 2.71
CA ARG A 215 13.43 0.81 3.58
C ARG A 215 12.00 1.11 3.14
N ILE A 216 11.70 2.34 2.71
CA ILE A 216 10.40 2.68 2.11
C ILE A 216 10.17 1.82 0.88
N ALA A 217 11.15 1.71 -0.02
CA ALA A 217 11.06 0.89 -1.23
C ALA A 217 10.88 -0.60 -0.91
N ALA A 218 11.57 -1.12 0.11
CA ALA A 218 11.42 -2.51 0.58
C ALA A 218 10.02 -2.76 1.16
N TYR A 219 9.47 -1.82 1.94
CA TYR A 219 8.12 -1.87 2.47
C TYR A 219 7.07 -1.86 1.34
N GLU A 220 7.22 -0.97 0.36
CA GLU A 220 6.34 -0.90 -0.83
C GLU A 220 6.35 -2.23 -1.60
N LYS A 221 7.53 -2.82 -1.77
CA LYS A 221 7.69 -4.12 -2.44
C LYS A 221 7.00 -5.25 -1.69
N GLU A 222 7.21 -5.34 -0.37
CA GLU A 222 6.65 -6.43 0.46
C GLU A 222 5.12 -6.38 0.48
N TYR A 223 4.55 -5.19 0.60
CA TYR A 223 3.11 -5.01 0.72
C TYR A 223 2.40 -4.65 -0.58
N GLY A 224 3.13 -4.66 -1.71
CA GLY A 224 2.55 -4.43 -3.05
C GLY A 224 2.02 -3.02 -3.26
N ILE A 225 2.63 -2.03 -2.60
CA ILE A 225 2.28 -0.63 -2.71
C ILE A 225 3.04 -0.02 -3.88
N SER A 226 2.39 0.87 -4.63
CA SER A 226 3.00 1.66 -5.70
C SER A 226 2.69 3.13 -5.51
N ALA A 227 3.66 3.98 -5.84
CA ALA A 227 3.54 5.43 -5.76
C ALA A 227 4.18 6.08 -6.98
N TYR A 228 3.95 7.37 -7.18
CA TYR A 228 4.72 8.16 -8.13
C TYR A 228 5.11 9.51 -7.55
N SER A 229 6.18 10.08 -8.09
CA SER A 229 6.66 11.41 -7.73
C SER A 229 6.85 12.26 -8.98
N ILE A 230 6.62 13.56 -8.87
CA ILE A 230 6.85 14.55 -9.91
C ILE A 230 8.00 15.45 -9.50
N TYR A 231 8.97 15.57 -10.38
CA TYR A 231 10.13 16.43 -10.22
C TYR A 231 10.11 17.51 -11.30
N GLN A 232 10.33 18.76 -10.89
CA GLN A 232 10.39 19.91 -11.77
C GLN A 232 11.72 20.63 -11.58
N LEU A 233 12.22 21.25 -12.67
CA LEU A 233 13.47 22.01 -12.61
C LEU A 233 13.38 23.14 -11.58
N ASP A 234 14.41 23.29 -10.78
CA ASP A 234 14.54 24.40 -9.84
C ASP A 234 14.42 25.74 -10.58
N LEU A 235 13.84 26.74 -9.90
CA LEU A 235 13.62 28.08 -10.45
C LEU A 235 14.89 28.95 -10.23
N SER A 236 16.02 28.52 -10.80
CA SER A 236 17.29 29.26 -10.75
C SER A 236 17.75 29.67 -12.16
N ASP A 237 18.59 30.71 -12.22
CA ASP A 237 19.18 31.18 -13.49
C ASP A 237 20.00 30.09 -14.20
N SER A 238 20.52 29.10 -13.45
CA SER A 238 21.30 27.98 -13.99
C SER A 238 20.47 26.92 -14.71
N THR A 239 19.17 26.88 -14.47
CA THR A 239 18.25 25.89 -15.05
C THR A 239 17.32 26.48 -16.12
N ASP A 240 17.27 27.80 -16.27
CA ASP A 240 16.38 28.48 -17.24
C ASP A 240 16.56 27.98 -18.68
N ASP A 241 17.78 27.75 -19.12
CA ASP A 241 18.10 27.24 -20.47
C ASP A 241 17.72 25.76 -20.66
N LEU A 242 17.39 25.03 -19.58
CA LEU A 242 17.01 23.61 -19.63
C LEU A 242 15.51 23.42 -19.76
N ARG A 243 14.70 24.44 -19.42
CA ARG A 243 13.24 24.34 -19.40
C ARG A 243 12.66 24.18 -20.79
N PHE A 244 11.70 23.31 -20.89
CA PHE A 244 10.97 22.99 -22.12
C PHE A 244 11.85 22.41 -23.24
N MET A 245 13.09 21.99 -22.93
CA MET A 245 14.00 21.37 -23.92
C MET A 245 13.67 19.87 -24.02
N SER A 246 13.71 19.35 -25.26
CA SER A 246 13.60 17.92 -25.51
C SER A 246 14.86 17.18 -25.05
N LEU A 247 14.74 15.91 -24.69
CA LEU A 247 15.89 15.09 -24.32
C LEU A 247 16.93 15.02 -25.45
N ASP A 248 16.49 14.90 -26.70
CA ASP A 248 17.36 14.91 -27.88
C ASP A 248 18.17 16.21 -28.02
N TRP A 249 17.61 17.35 -27.61
CA TRP A 249 18.33 18.63 -27.63
C TRP A 249 19.40 18.66 -26.53
N LEU A 250 19.08 18.21 -25.33
CA LEU A 250 20.03 18.12 -24.21
C LEU A 250 21.20 17.21 -24.56
N GLU A 251 20.94 16.02 -25.10
CA GLU A 251 21.96 15.09 -25.56
C GLU A 251 22.89 15.69 -26.62
N LYS A 252 22.35 16.38 -27.63
CA LYS A 252 23.14 17.07 -28.65
C LYS A 252 24.03 18.19 -28.11
N LYS A 253 23.64 18.76 -26.97
CA LYS A 253 24.42 19.78 -26.26
C LYS A 253 25.40 19.21 -25.26
N GLY A 254 25.34 17.91 -24.99
CA GLY A 254 26.14 17.23 -23.96
C GLY A 254 25.72 17.64 -22.54
N LEU A 255 24.44 17.99 -22.35
CA LEU A 255 23.88 18.39 -21.07
C LEU A 255 23.10 17.19 -20.49
N PRO A 256 23.58 16.56 -19.42
CA PRO A 256 22.83 15.46 -18.78
C PRO A 256 21.61 16.02 -18.06
N VAL A 257 20.59 15.18 -17.91
CA VAL A 257 19.49 15.43 -16.95
C VAL A 257 20.05 15.12 -15.56
N ASP A 258 20.45 16.17 -14.85
CA ASP A 258 21.06 16.06 -13.53
C ASP A 258 19.99 16.20 -12.45
N ARG A 259 19.89 15.18 -11.57
CA ARG A 259 18.92 15.15 -10.46
C ARG A 259 19.03 16.37 -9.53
N ASP A 260 20.21 16.91 -9.35
CA ASP A 260 20.46 18.06 -8.46
C ASP A 260 19.79 19.36 -8.98
N ASN A 261 19.39 19.40 -10.25
CA ASN A 261 18.64 20.52 -10.83
C ASN A 261 17.13 20.43 -10.61
N TYR A 262 16.63 19.37 -9.97
CA TYR A 262 15.20 19.10 -9.83
C TYR A 262 14.76 19.08 -8.38
N GLN A 263 13.55 19.61 -8.14
CA GLN A 263 12.85 19.50 -6.86
C GLN A 263 11.65 18.57 -7.02
N MET A 264 11.42 17.70 -6.03
CA MET A 264 10.17 16.95 -5.94
C MET A 264 9.07 17.92 -5.55
N VAL A 265 8.08 18.09 -6.41
CA VAL A 265 6.95 19.01 -6.19
C VAL A 265 5.67 18.30 -5.81
N TYR A 266 5.60 17.00 -6.04
CA TYR A 266 4.45 16.16 -5.70
C TYR A 266 4.84 14.69 -5.59
N ALA A 267 4.17 13.97 -4.68
CA ALA A 267 4.20 12.51 -4.64
C ALA A 267 2.91 11.98 -4.03
N THR A 268 2.39 10.89 -4.60
CA THR A 268 1.17 10.22 -4.14
C THR A 268 1.14 8.76 -4.58
N GLU A 269 0.10 8.02 -4.20
CA GLU A 269 -0.13 6.65 -4.57
C GLU A 269 -0.40 6.53 -6.08
N LEU A 270 0.15 5.47 -6.69
CA LEU A 270 -0.15 5.07 -8.05
C LEU A 270 -1.33 4.09 -8.05
N SER A 271 -2.43 4.46 -8.70
CA SER A 271 -3.60 3.60 -8.82
C SER A 271 -3.34 2.40 -9.72
N PRO A 272 -3.94 1.22 -9.45
CA PRO A 272 -3.78 0.06 -10.32
C PRO A 272 -4.20 0.36 -11.77
N GLY A 273 -3.25 0.19 -12.71
CA GLY A 273 -3.46 0.44 -14.13
C GLY A 273 -3.37 1.90 -14.56
N GLU A 274 -3.04 2.82 -13.67
CA GLU A 274 -2.76 4.22 -14.00
C GLU A 274 -1.47 4.32 -14.80
N THR A 275 -1.51 5.07 -15.90
CA THR A 275 -0.39 5.24 -16.84
C THR A 275 0.27 6.62 -16.70
N LEU A 276 1.46 6.78 -17.30
CA LEU A 276 2.12 8.08 -17.39
C LEU A 276 1.26 9.12 -18.11
N GLU A 277 0.48 8.72 -19.11
CA GLU A 277 -0.45 9.57 -19.85
C GLU A 277 -1.63 10.01 -18.96
N ASP A 278 -2.11 9.15 -18.08
CA ASP A 278 -3.16 9.51 -17.09
C ASP A 278 -2.62 10.53 -16.09
N ILE A 279 -1.40 10.33 -15.59
CA ILE A 279 -0.71 11.28 -14.72
C ILE A 279 -0.55 12.63 -15.43
N TYR A 280 -0.03 12.61 -16.68
CA TYR A 280 0.13 13.83 -17.48
C TYR A 280 -1.21 14.58 -17.66
N THR A 281 -2.26 13.86 -17.99
CA THR A 281 -3.59 14.42 -18.19
C THR A 281 -4.12 15.05 -16.90
N ARG A 282 -3.99 14.36 -15.75
CA ARG A 282 -4.39 14.87 -14.43
C ARG A 282 -3.70 16.20 -14.12
N PHE A 283 -2.38 16.28 -14.26
CA PHE A 283 -1.61 17.48 -13.88
C PHE A 283 -1.68 18.62 -14.91
N ASN A 284 -2.36 18.42 -16.03
CA ASN A 284 -2.61 19.47 -17.02
C ASN A 284 -4.07 19.93 -17.08
N ILE A 285 -5.03 19.13 -16.59
CA ILE A 285 -6.46 19.44 -16.71
C ILE A 285 -7.10 19.62 -15.34
N ASP A 286 -6.82 18.74 -14.37
CA ASP A 286 -7.50 18.70 -13.06
C ASP A 286 -6.52 18.26 -11.98
N HIS A 287 -5.50 19.08 -11.76
CA HIS A 287 -4.46 18.76 -10.77
C HIS A 287 -5.01 18.80 -9.32
N PRO A 288 -4.45 17.98 -8.42
CA PRO A 288 -4.81 17.99 -7.00
C PRO A 288 -4.66 19.37 -6.36
N GLU A 289 -5.54 19.70 -5.40
CA GLU A 289 -5.54 21.02 -4.71
C GLU A 289 -4.23 21.27 -3.94
N ASP A 290 -3.57 20.22 -3.47
CA ASP A 290 -2.31 20.27 -2.73
C ASP A 290 -1.07 20.31 -3.64
N PHE A 291 -1.24 20.20 -4.96
CA PHE A 291 -0.16 20.33 -5.92
C PHE A 291 0.34 21.78 -6.00
N LYS A 292 1.62 21.99 -5.75
CA LYS A 292 2.25 23.33 -5.74
C LYS A 292 3.13 23.62 -6.95
N GLY A 293 3.33 22.64 -7.83
CA GLY A 293 4.10 22.78 -9.06
C GLY A 293 3.33 23.47 -10.20
N HIS A 294 4.00 23.67 -11.31
CA HIS A 294 3.34 24.06 -12.57
C HIS A 294 2.78 22.82 -13.30
N SER A 295 1.85 23.01 -14.23
CA SER A 295 1.35 21.93 -15.11
C SER A 295 2.50 21.13 -15.70
N LEU A 296 2.33 19.81 -15.76
CA LEU A 296 3.37 18.89 -16.19
C LEU A 296 3.79 19.20 -17.65
N SER A 297 5.05 19.47 -17.87
CA SER A 297 5.60 20.03 -19.10
C SER A 297 6.85 19.29 -19.56
N VAL A 298 7.27 19.54 -20.81
CA VAL A 298 8.57 19.09 -21.31
C VAL A 298 9.67 19.56 -20.36
N SER A 299 10.62 18.74 -20.05
CA SER A 299 11.69 18.83 -19.04
C SER A 299 11.34 18.37 -17.64
N ASP A 300 10.07 18.17 -17.30
CA ASP A 300 9.72 17.56 -16.01
C ASP A 300 10.02 16.07 -15.99
N VAL A 301 10.13 15.49 -14.80
CA VAL A 301 10.41 14.06 -14.62
C VAL A 301 9.32 13.44 -13.73
N VAL A 302 8.73 12.34 -14.20
CA VAL A 302 7.83 11.50 -13.41
C VAL A 302 8.59 10.25 -13.01
N VAL A 303 8.59 9.93 -11.72
CA VAL A 303 9.20 8.71 -11.18
C VAL A 303 8.11 7.78 -10.72
N LEU A 304 8.08 6.57 -11.23
CA LEU A 304 7.22 5.49 -10.76
C LEU A 304 7.98 4.65 -9.71
N HIS A 305 7.38 4.50 -8.54
CA HIS A 305 7.86 3.67 -7.44
C HIS A 305 7.06 2.38 -7.43
N GLU A 306 7.54 1.35 -8.09
CA GLU A 306 6.82 0.08 -8.25
C GLU A 306 7.70 -1.10 -7.88
N LYS A 307 7.16 -2.04 -7.10
CA LYS A 307 7.83 -3.29 -6.71
C LYS A 307 9.22 -3.09 -6.08
N GLY A 308 9.39 -1.97 -5.38
CA GLY A 308 10.64 -1.60 -4.72
C GLY A 308 11.72 -1.08 -5.67
N SER A 309 11.34 -0.61 -6.85
CA SER A 309 12.25 0.00 -7.84
C SER A 309 11.71 1.36 -8.26
N ASP A 310 12.61 2.31 -8.41
CA ASP A 310 12.31 3.65 -8.89
C ASP A 310 12.67 3.72 -10.39
N THR A 311 11.69 4.07 -11.23
CA THR A 311 11.90 4.28 -12.67
C THR A 311 11.53 5.69 -13.03
N ALA A 312 12.51 6.48 -13.49
CA ALA A 312 12.32 7.87 -13.87
C ALA A 312 12.00 8.02 -15.36
N TYR A 313 11.07 8.90 -15.68
CA TYR A 313 10.63 9.20 -17.03
C TYR A 313 10.63 10.70 -17.29
N TYR A 314 11.40 11.11 -18.27
CA TYR A 314 11.42 12.48 -18.77
C TYR A 314 10.17 12.77 -19.59
N VAL A 315 9.49 13.86 -19.30
CA VAL A 315 8.40 14.37 -20.14
C VAL A 315 9.05 15.02 -21.36
N ASP A 316 8.96 14.38 -22.52
CA ASP A 316 9.55 14.89 -23.77
C ASP A 316 8.50 15.58 -24.65
N SER A 317 8.92 16.15 -25.75
CA SER A 317 8.04 16.77 -26.77
C SER A 317 7.01 15.79 -27.35
N ILE A 318 7.30 14.49 -27.35
CA ILE A 318 6.39 13.42 -27.71
C ILE A 318 6.53 12.28 -26.68
N GLY A 319 5.54 12.19 -25.77
CA GLY A 319 5.46 11.12 -24.77
C GLY A 319 6.54 11.21 -23.70
N PHE A 320 6.95 10.05 -23.20
CA PHE A 320 7.89 9.91 -22.10
C PHE A 320 9.12 9.12 -22.54
N LYS A 321 10.27 9.46 -21.96
CA LYS A 321 11.53 8.73 -22.17
C LYS A 321 12.11 8.32 -20.83
N GLU A 322 12.46 7.06 -20.70
CA GLU A 322 13.10 6.54 -19.49
C GLU A 322 14.48 7.18 -19.27
N LEU A 323 14.77 7.49 -18.00
CA LEU A 323 16.03 8.07 -17.54
C LEU A 323 16.71 7.12 -16.57
N PRO A 324 17.49 6.13 -17.02
CA PRO A 324 18.10 5.11 -16.16
C PRO A 324 19.05 5.70 -15.10
N ASP A 325 19.68 6.82 -15.40
CA ASP A 325 20.73 7.44 -14.58
C ASP A 325 20.24 8.61 -13.73
N PHE A 326 18.93 8.88 -13.66
CA PHE A 326 18.38 10.04 -12.95
C PHE A 326 18.75 10.09 -11.46
N PHE A 327 18.85 8.94 -10.81
CA PHE A 327 19.30 8.80 -9.41
C PHE A 327 20.78 8.38 -9.30
N GLY A 328 21.60 8.65 -10.32
CA GLY A 328 23.03 8.33 -10.31
C GLY A 328 23.35 6.86 -10.55
N GLY A 329 22.68 6.23 -11.53
CA GLY A 329 22.89 4.83 -11.95
C GLY A 329 22.53 3.83 -10.84
N THR A 330 21.44 3.10 -11.02
CA THR A 330 20.92 1.99 -10.22
C THR A 330 21.47 1.87 -8.79
N ARG A 331 20.62 2.12 -7.79
CA ARG A 331 20.76 1.54 -6.45
C ARG A 331 20.64 0.01 -6.57
N GLN A 332 21.68 -0.63 -7.14
CA GLN A 332 21.88 -2.06 -6.95
C GLN A 332 22.63 -2.25 -5.64
N PRO A 333 22.27 -3.22 -4.80
CA PRO A 333 23.03 -3.53 -3.62
C PRO A 333 24.46 -3.93 -4.02
N GLU A 334 25.42 -3.13 -3.61
CA GLU A 334 26.87 -3.32 -3.62
C GLU A 334 27.48 -4.13 -4.78
N ALA A 335 27.69 -3.47 -5.92
CA ALA A 335 28.83 -3.76 -6.78
C ALA A 335 29.67 -2.47 -6.86
N LYS A 336 30.91 -2.56 -6.43
CA LYS A 336 31.99 -1.59 -6.37
C LYS A 336 31.74 -0.26 -7.05
N ARG A 337 31.74 0.85 -6.27
CA ARG A 337 31.72 2.24 -6.76
C ARG A 337 32.84 2.43 -7.77
N ASP A 338 32.52 2.60 -9.02
CA ASP A 338 33.40 3.25 -9.98
C ASP A 338 33.48 4.74 -9.62
N VAL A 339 34.71 5.22 -9.51
CA VAL A 339 35.08 6.58 -9.13
C VAL A 339 34.30 7.60 -9.98
N SER A 340 33.72 8.62 -9.34
CA SER A 340 32.89 9.62 -10.02
C SER A 340 33.66 10.31 -11.15
N LEU A 341 32.98 10.71 -12.23
CA LEU A 341 33.57 11.47 -13.35
C LEU A 341 34.37 12.70 -12.87
N ARG A 342 33.97 13.31 -11.75
CA ARG A 342 34.64 14.43 -11.11
C ARG A 342 35.97 14.02 -10.48
N GLU A 343 36.04 12.88 -9.83
CA GLU A 343 37.28 12.30 -9.30
C GLU A 343 38.20 11.83 -10.44
N GLN A 344 37.64 11.27 -11.53
CA GLN A 344 38.43 10.91 -12.73
C GLN A 344 38.99 12.15 -13.43
N LEU A 345 38.26 13.25 -13.49
CA LEU A 345 38.73 14.54 -14.01
C LEU A 345 39.79 15.20 -13.12
N ASP A 346 39.65 15.13 -11.81
CA ASP A 346 40.62 15.65 -10.86
C ASP A 346 41.90 14.80 -10.82
N ASP A 347 41.79 13.50 -10.96
CA ASP A 347 42.96 12.61 -11.10
C ASP A 347 43.63 12.76 -12.46
N ALA A 348 42.91 12.95 -13.54
CA ALA A 348 43.47 13.28 -14.85
C ALA A 348 44.18 14.65 -14.83
N LYS A 349 43.64 15.67 -14.18
CA LYS A 349 44.31 16.98 -13.95
C LYS A 349 45.57 16.85 -13.07
N LYS A 350 45.53 16.04 -12.04
CA LYS A 350 46.70 15.76 -11.18
C LYS A 350 47.80 14.99 -11.91
N GLN A 351 47.42 14.05 -12.80
CA GLN A 351 48.36 13.31 -13.62
C GLN A 351 48.99 14.20 -14.71
N ALA A 352 48.18 15.07 -15.34
CA ALA A 352 48.67 16.04 -16.33
C ALA A 352 49.64 17.08 -15.72
N ALA A 353 49.38 17.48 -14.45
CA ALA A 353 50.27 18.38 -13.70
C ALA A 353 51.61 17.76 -13.24
N LYS A 354 51.70 16.43 -13.22
CA LYS A 354 52.91 15.69 -12.86
C LYS A 354 53.78 15.27 -14.05
N ALA A 355 53.32 15.48 -15.26
CA ALA A 355 54.11 15.23 -16.46
C ALA A 355 55.04 16.40 -16.72
N GLU A 356 56.32 16.28 -16.30
CA GLU A 356 57.38 17.25 -16.65
C GLU A 356 57.53 17.38 -18.17
N PRO A 357 57.75 18.62 -18.72
CA PRO A 357 57.96 18.82 -20.14
C PRO A 357 59.33 18.24 -20.52
N LYS A 358 59.35 17.23 -21.37
CA LYS A 358 60.58 16.75 -22.04
C LYS A 358 61.17 17.87 -22.90
N THR A 359 62.35 18.37 -22.47
CA THR A 359 63.17 19.32 -23.22
C THR A 359 63.63 18.69 -24.54
N PRO A 360 63.51 19.33 -25.71
CA PRO A 360 63.98 18.77 -26.96
C PRO A 360 65.51 18.77 -27.04
N GLU A 361 66.13 17.60 -27.30
CA GLU A 361 67.54 17.44 -27.57
C GLU A 361 67.93 18.20 -28.89
N LYS A 362 68.93 19.11 -28.78
CA LYS A 362 69.56 19.76 -29.92
C LYS A 362 70.34 18.73 -30.77
N LYS A 363 69.93 18.55 -32.00
CA LYS A 363 70.73 17.84 -33.05
C LYS A 363 72.00 18.63 -33.34
N LYS A 364 73.15 18.00 -33.14
CA LYS A 364 74.46 18.49 -33.64
C LYS A 364 74.50 18.35 -35.16
N GLU A 365 74.80 19.43 -35.85
CA GLU A 365 75.21 19.44 -37.26
C GLU A 365 76.57 18.78 -37.42
N PRO A 366 76.82 18.03 -38.54
CA PRO A 366 78.19 17.52 -38.86
C PRO A 366 78.99 18.56 -39.56
N GLU A 367 80.23 18.82 -39.05
CA GLU A 367 81.29 19.58 -39.73
C GLU A 367 81.67 18.91 -41.05
N ARG A 368 81.72 19.76 -42.08
CA ARG A 368 82.41 19.42 -43.37
C ARG A 368 83.90 19.76 -43.30
N SER A 369 84.73 18.80 -43.67
CA SER A 369 86.02 18.99 -44.32
C SER A 369 86.07 18.11 -45.53
#